data_d9d8cf3f374fd28b937704fc5d58a00e
#
_entry.id   d9d8cf3f374fd28b937704fc5d58a00e
#
_cell.length_a   1.000
_cell.length_b   1.000
_cell.length_c   1.000
_cell.angle_alpha   90.00
_cell.angle_beta   90.00
_cell.angle_gamma   90.00
#
_symmetry.space_group_name_H-M   'P 1'
#
loop_
_entity.id
_entity.type
_entity.pdbx_description
1 polymer ?
#
loop_
_entity_poly.entity_id
_entity_poly.type
_entity_poly.pdbx_seq_one_letter_code
_entity_poly.pdbx_strand_id
1 'polypeptide(L)'
;LTIIITILQPMLWLVMYSSVAGSTMQNTGIKNYTAFILPGLIVLVSFGVCSSGGIMNYLMKNDGSFYRILIAPIHRSSIVLGQLLEAVLCSFFEVTIMVIVSLFFSVRIPLNISIILYIIILIFLMSFFMAGICYAISLILPNEVMYETVMNAIVLPIFFLSTALFPANNIHGALAIAIHINPFTHVINILRSFILYERLDIGQMIFVMILFMI
;
A
#
# COMPACT_ATOMS: atom_id res chain seq x y z
N LEU A 1 10.52 -18.07 -3.45
CA LEU A 1 9.99 -18.36 -2.11
C LEU A 1 9.55 -17.07 -1.40
N THR A 2 10.37 -16.02 -1.44
CA THR A 2 10.10 -14.72 -0.77
C THR A 2 8.77 -14.12 -1.20
N ILE A 3 8.48 -14.04 -2.49
CA ILE A 3 7.21 -13.52 -3.05
C ILE A 3 5.99 -14.27 -2.50
N ILE A 4 6.08 -15.60 -2.36
CA ILE A 4 4.98 -16.41 -1.82
C ILE A 4 4.72 -16.05 -0.35
N ILE A 5 5.78 -15.87 0.42
CA ILE A 5 5.69 -15.54 1.86
C ILE A 5 5.10 -14.12 2.04
N THR A 6 5.53 -13.16 1.24
CA THR A 6 5.05 -11.76 1.31
C THR A 6 3.57 -11.66 0.97
N ILE A 7 3.09 -12.45 0.02
CA ILE A 7 1.67 -12.48 -0.36
C ILE A 7 0.83 -13.27 0.65
N LEU A 8 1.40 -14.30 1.28
CA LEU A 8 0.67 -15.18 2.20
C LEU A 8 0.06 -14.40 3.38
N GLN A 9 0.81 -13.47 3.96
CA GLN A 9 0.36 -12.69 5.12
C GLN A 9 -0.88 -11.83 4.80
N PRO A 10 -0.90 -10.98 3.76
CA PRO A 10 -2.10 -10.21 3.39
C PRO A 10 -3.28 -11.11 2.95
N MET A 11 -2.99 -12.23 2.29
CA MET A 11 -4.04 -13.20 1.94
C MET A 11 -4.71 -13.81 3.17
N LEU A 12 -3.94 -14.18 4.19
CA LEU A 12 -4.49 -14.65 5.45
C LEU A 12 -5.38 -13.58 6.11
N TRP A 13 -4.94 -12.32 6.10
CA TRP A 13 -5.75 -11.21 6.59
C TRP A 13 -7.06 -11.08 5.80
N LEU A 14 -7.01 -11.15 4.47
CA LEU A 14 -8.20 -11.07 3.63
C LEU A 14 -9.17 -12.22 3.92
N VAL A 15 -8.68 -13.46 4.03
CA VAL A 15 -9.49 -14.64 4.34
C VAL A 15 -10.08 -14.54 5.75
N MET A 16 -9.29 -14.20 6.74
CA MET A 16 -9.74 -14.06 8.13
C MET A 16 -10.80 -12.96 8.27
N TYR A 17 -10.55 -11.79 7.74
CA TYR A 17 -11.54 -10.70 7.82
C TYR A 17 -12.81 -11.00 7.02
N SER A 18 -12.68 -11.65 5.87
CA SER A 18 -13.84 -12.05 5.07
C SER A 18 -14.73 -13.07 5.80
N SER A 19 -14.11 -14.05 6.48
CA SER A 19 -14.86 -15.09 7.19
C SER A 19 -15.45 -14.60 8.51
N VAL A 20 -14.70 -13.84 9.31
CA VAL A 20 -15.15 -13.35 10.62
C VAL A 20 -16.21 -12.25 10.46
N ALA A 21 -15.99 -11.31 9.56
CA ALA A 21 -16.91 -10.20 9.39
C ALA A 21 -18.21 -10.60 8.70
N GLY A 22 -18.20 -11.63 7.86
CA GLY A 22 -19.42 -12.18 7.26
C GLY A 22 -20.41 -12.69 8.31
N SER A 23 -19.92 -13.13 9.47
CA SER A 23 -20.76 -13.60 10.58
C SER A 23 -21.17 -12.51 11.57
N THR A 24 -20.31 -11.49 11.77
CA THR A 24 -20.47 -10.52 12.87
C THR A 24 -21.05 -9.17 12.43
N MET A 25 -20.90 -8.80 11.17
CA MET A 25 -21.26 -7.47 10.67
C MET A 25 -22.49 -7.41 9.76
N GLN A 26 -23.38 -8.40 9.82
CA GLN A 26 -24.66 -8.38 9.09
C GLN A 26 -25.52 -7.14 9.42
N ASN A 27 -25.30 -6.51 10.59
CA ASN A 27 -26.04 -5.33 11.05
C ASN A 27 -25.46 -3.98 10.56
N THR A 28 -24.30 -3.95 9.89
CA THR A 28 -23.66 -2.69 9.46
C THR A 28 -24.05 -2.21 8.06
N GLY A 29 -24.94 -2.94 7.37
CA GLY A 29 -25.43 -2.56 6.03
C GLY A 29 -24.42 -2.75 4.90
N ILE A 30 -23.24 -3.28 5.16
CA ILE A 30 -22.21 -3.56 4.15
C ILE A 30 -22.47 -4.93 3.54
N LYS A 31 -22.96 -4.95 2.29
CA LYS A 31 -23.32 -6.19 1.59
C LYS A 31 -22.11 -7.12 1.30
N ASN A 32 -20.91 -6.56 1.10
CA ASN A 32 -19.70 -7.34 0.85
C ASN A 32 -18.52 -6.72 1.61
N TYR A 33 -18.21 -7.30 2.76
CA TYR A 33 -17.13 -6.78 3.63
C TYR A 33 -15.74 -7.02 3.02
N THR A 34 -15.55 -8.07 2.24
CA THR A 34 -14.29 -8.33 1.52
C THR A 34 -13.97 -7.21 0.54
N ALA A 35 -15.00 -6.75 -0.20
CA ALA A 35 -14.82 -5.60 -1.11
C ALA A 35 -14.53 -4.29 -0.36
N PHE A 36 -15.02 -4.16 0.87
CA PHE A 36 -14.77 -2.98 1.72
C PHE A 36 -13.33 -2.94 2.24
N ILE A 37 -12.75 -4.09 2.65
CA ILE A 37 -11.39 -4.18 3.21
C ILE A 37 -10.32 -4.20 2.11
N LEU A 38 -10.62 -4.72 0.94
CA LEU A 38 -9.66 -4.91 -0.15
C LEU A 38 -8.79 -3.67 -0.43
N PRO A 39 -9.33 -2.44 -0.54
CA PRO A 39 -8.51 -1.24 -0.73
C PRO A 39 -7.49 -1.01 0.38
N GLY A 40 -7.87 -1.24 1.63
CA GLY A 40 -6.98 -1.11 2.77
C GLY A 40 -5.84 -2.14 2.74
N LEU A 41 -6.14 -3.37 2.36
CA LEU A 41 -5.14 -4.42 2.22
C LEU A 41 -4.20 -4.16 1.04
N ILE A 42 -4.68 -3.60 -0.07
CA ILE A 42 -3.82 -3.17 -1.20
C ILE A 42 -2.78 -2.16 -0.72
N VAL A 43 -3.18 -1.17 0.07
CA VAL A 43 -2.26 -0.18 0.64
C VAL A 43 -1.26 -0.83 1.58
N LEU A 44 -1.68 -1.75 2.44
CA LEU A 44 -0.82 -2.47 3.38
C LEU A 44 0.23 -3.32 2.65
N VAL A 45 -0.18 -4.06 1.62
CA VAL A 45 0.72 -4.88 0.79
C VAL A 45 1.75 -4.01 0.10
N SER A 46 1.30 -2.95 -0.57
CA SER A 46 2.21 -2.02 -1.25
C SER A 46 3.24 -1.42 -0.29
N PHE A 47 2.83 -1.13 0.95
CA PHE A 47 3.74 -0.65 1.99
C PHE A 47 4.78 -1.71 2.37
N GLY A 48 4.36 -2.95 2.61
CA GLY A 48 5.24 -4.08 2.95
C GLY A 48 6.31 -4.29 1.88
N VAL A 49 5.92 -4.28 0.61
CA VAL A 49 6.84 -4.42 -0.53
C VAL A 49 7.85 -3.27 -0.59
N CYS A 50 7.38 -2.04 -0.47
CA CYS A 50 8.25 -0.86 -0.47
C CYS A 50 9.23 -0.88 0.72
N SER A 51 8.79 -1.34 1.89
CA SER A 51 9.65 -1.50 3.06
C SER A 51 10.73 -2.58 2.82
N SER A 52 10.37 -3.71 2.21
CA SER A 52 11.33 -4.75 1.84
C SER A 52 12.41 -4.25 0.87
N GLY A 53 12.05 -3.35 -0.04
CA GLY A 53 13.03 -2.67 -0.91
C GLY A 53 14.09 -1.87 -0.13
N GLY A 54 13.71 -1.25 0.99
CA GLY A 54 14.66 -0.58 1.88
C GLY A 54 15.63 -1.54 2.57
N ILE A 55 15.21 -2.75 2.94
CA ILE A 55 16.06 -3.80 3.51
C ILE A 55 17.14 -4.22 2.50
N MET A 56 16.79 -4.29 1.22
CA MET A 56 17.73 -4.67 0.16
C MET A 56 18.99 -3.79 0.13
N ASN A 57 18.88 -2.51 0.54
CA ASN A 57 20.02 -1.62 0.66
C ASN A 57 21.06 -2.10 1.68
N TYR A 58 20.60 -2.67 2.81
CA TYR A 58 21.51 -3.23 3.83
C TYR A 58 22.17 -4.49 3.33
N LEU A 59 21.45 -5.36 2.65
CA LEU A 59 22.01 -6.58 2.06
C LEU A 59 23.06 -6.21 1.02
N MET A 60 22.79 -5.26 0.13
CA MET A 60 23.77 -4.79 -0.86
C MET A 60 25.00 -4.13 -0.23
N LYS A 61 24.86 -3.44 0.91
CA LYS A 61 25.99 -2.90 1.66
C LYS A 61 26.86 -4.02 2.26
N ASN A 62 26.23 -5.03 2.85
CA ASN A 62 26.90 -6.15 3.47
C ASN A 62 27.66 -7.01 2.45
N ASP A 63 27.07 -7.24 1.27
CA ASP A 63 27.70 -8.02 0.19
C ASP A 63 28.73 -7.23 -0.61
N GLY A 64 28.89 -5.91 -0.33
CA GLY A 64 29.79 -5.05 -1.05
C GLY A 64 29.33 -4.67 -2.48
N SER A 65 28.17 -5.15 -2.94
CA SER A 65 27.62 -4.81 -4.25
C SER A 65 27.22 -3.35 -4.35
N PHE A 66 26.82 -2.73 -3.26
CA PHE A 66 26.54 -1.30 -3.19
C PHE A 66 27.73 -0.43 -3.60
N TYR A 67 28.95 -0.78 -3.16
CA TYR A 67 30.16 -0.07 -3.52
C TYR A 67 30.52 -0.25 -5.00
N ARG A 68 30.25 -1.43 -5.57
CA ARG A 68 30.47 -1.67 -7.01
C ARG A 68 29.55 -0.79 -7.87
N ILE A 69 28.31 -0.61 -7.45
CA ILE A 69 27.34 0.27 -8.12
C ILE A 69 27.79 1.75 -8.02
N LEU A 70 28.34 2.17 -6.87
CA LEU A 70 28.80 3.54 -6.67
C LEU A 70 30.03 3.91 -7.51
N ILE A 71 30.88 2.92 -7.84
CA ILE A 71 32.10 3.12 -8.68
C ILE A 71 31.74 3.09 -10.18
N ALA A 72 30.60 2.51 -10.54
CA ALA A 72 30.15 2.46 -11.93
C ALA A 72 29.95 3.89 -12.50
N PRO A 73 30.26 4.14 -13.79
CA PRO A 73 30.11 5.42 -14.44
C PRO A 73 28.64 5.73 -14.77
N ILE A 74 27.78 5.74 -13.76
CA ILE A 74 26.35 5.99 -13.86
C ILE A 74 25.93 7.13 -12.93
N HIS A 75 24.91 7.87 -13.29
CA HIS A 75 24.36 8.92 -12.44
C HIS A 75 23.74 8.32 -11.18
N ARG A 76 24.03 8.92 -10.02
CA ARG A 76 23.47 8.48 -8.72
C ARG A 76 21.94 8.48 -8.71
N SER A 77 21.32 9.42 -9.40
CA SER A 77 19.86 9.48 -9.57
C SER A 77 19.29 8.22 -10.24
N SER A 78 20.03 7.62 -11.19
CA SER A 78 19.59 6.41 -11.89
C SER A 78 19.57 5.20 -10.95
N ILE A 79 20.47 5.15 -9.96
CA ILE A 79 20.49 4.09 -8.95
C ILE A 79 19.25 4.18 -8.08
N VAL A 80 18.95 5.38 -7.58
CA VAL A 80 17.77 5.63 -6.74
C VAL A 80 16.49 5.32 -7.52
N LEU A 81 16.35 5.88 -8.72
CA LEU A 81 15.16 5.64 -9.56
C LEU A 81 15.00 4.16 -9.90
N GLY A 82 16.08 3.43 -10.16
CA GLY A 82 16.05 1.99 -10.41
C GLY A 82 15.45 1.21 -9.25
N GLN A 83 15.88 1.50 -8.02
CA GLN A 83 15.36 0.85 -6.82
C GLN A 83 13.92 1.23 -6.51
N LEU A 84 13.54 2.51 -6.71
CA LEU A 84 12.16 2.93 -6.54
C LEU A 84 11.24 2.24 -7.55
N LEU A 85 11.64 2.15 -8.83
CA LEU A 85 10.86 1.48 -9.87
C LEU A 85 10.78 -0.03 -9.63
N GLU A 86 11.83 -0.67 -9.15
CA GLU A 86 11.82 -2.08 -8.75
C GLU A 86 10.75 -2.32 -7.67
N ALA A 87 10.75 -1.53 -6.60
CA ALA A 87 9.75 -1.63 -5.53
C ALA A 87 8.32 -1.41 -6.04
N VAL A 88 8.12 -0.45 -6.95
CA VAL A 88 6.82 -0.18 -7.58
C VAL A 88 6.37 -1.37 -8.43
N LEU A 89 7.24 -1.95 -9.25
CA LEU A 89 6.90 -3.11 -10.09
C LEU A 89 6.55 -4.33 -9.23
N CYS A 90 7.32 -4.59 -8.17
CA CYS A 90 7.01 -5.65 -7.21
C CYS A 90 5.65 -5.41 -6.52
N SER A 91 5.37 -4.17 -6.13
CA SER A 91 4.08 -3.77 -5.56
C SER A 91 2.92 -4.04 -6.53
N PHE A 92 3.06 -3.68 -7.80
CA PHE A 92 2.05 -3.99 -8.82
C PHE A 92 1.81 -5.48 -8.96
N PHE A 93 2.88 -6.27 -8.95
CA PHE A 93 2.78 -7.72 -9.07
C PHE A 93 2.00 -8.32 -7.89
N GLU A 94 2.32 -7.93 -6.65
CA GLU A 94 1.63 -8.42 -5.46
C GLU A 94 0.18 -7.94 -5.38
N VAL A 95 -0.08 -6.68 -5.71
CA VAL A 95 -1.46 -6.14 -5.79
C VAL A 95 -2.28 -6.88 -6.83
N THR A 96 -1.70 -7.19 -8.00
CA THR A 96 -2.40 -7.96 -9.04
C THR A 96 -2.80 -9.34 -8.54
N ILE A 97 -1.90 -10.06 -7.85
CA ILE A 97 -2.22 -11.36 -7.27
C ILE A 97 -3.34 -11.22 -6.23
N MET A 98 -3.27 -10.20 -5.38
CA MET A 98 -4.29 -9.96 -4.36
C MET A 98 -5.66 -9.66 -4.97
N VAL A 99 -5.68 -8.88 -6.05
CA VAL A 99 -6.89 -8.59 -6.81
C VAL A 99 -7.46 -9.86 -7.43
N ILE A 100 -6.63 -10.72 -8.04
CA ILE A 100 -7.06 -12.01 -8.60
C ILE A 100 -7.67 -12.90 -7.51
N VAL A 101 -7.02 -12.99 -6.35
CA VAL A 101 -7.54 -13.77 -5.22
C VAL A 101 -8.87 -13.21 -4.73
N SER A 102 -9.04 -11.89 -4.68
CA SER A 102 -10.29 -11.26 -4.23
C SER A 102 -11.50 -11.61 -5.12
N LEU A 103 -11.26 -11.95 -6.39
CA LEU A 103 -12.33 -12.41 -7.30
C LEU A 103 -12.97 -13.71 -6.82
N PHE A 104 -12.21 -14.63 -6.21
CA PHE A 104 -12.74 -15.86 -5.62
C PHE A 104 -13.67 -15.57 -4.41
N PHE A 105 -13.55 -14.42 -3.77
CA PHE A 105 -14.40 -13.95 -2.68
C PHE A 105 -15.60 -13.10 -3.17
N SER A 106 -15.99 -13.25 -4.44
CA SER A 106 -17.13 -12.54 -5.04
C SER A 106 -17.01 -11.02 -5.04
N VAL A 107 -15.78 -10.49 -5.02
CA VAL A 107 -15.54 -9.06 -5.22
C VAL A 107 -15.69 -8.76 -6.70
N ARG A 108 -16.61 -7.85 -7.04
CA ARG A 108 -16.79 -7.39 -8.43
C ARG A 108 -15.89 -6.19 -8.66
N ILE A 109 -15.01 -6.30 -9.65
CA ILE A 109 -14.15 -5.20 -10.08
C ILE A 109 -14.78 -4.58 -11.32
N PRO A 110 -14.96 -3.26 -11.36
CA PRO A 110 -15.52 -2.60 -12.53
C PRO A 110 -14.56 -2.76 -13.72
N LEU A 111 -15.06 -3.29 -14.83
CA LEU A 111 -14.30 -3.49 -16.07
C LEU A 111 -14.22 -2.23 -16.93
N ASN A 112 -14.45 -1.06 -16.35
CA ASN A 112 -14.32 0.21 -17.07
C ASN A 112 -12.83 0.58 -17.20
N ILE A 113 -12.35 0.68 -18.44
CA ILE A 113 -10.94 0.98 -18.76
C ILE A 113 -10.47 2.27 -18.07
N SER A 114 -11.31 3.30 -18.00
CA SER A 114 -10.96 4.55 -17.33
C SER A 114 -10.71 4.34 -15.83
N ILE A 115 -11.56 3.57 -15.16
CA ILE A 115 -11.40 3.28 -13.71
C ILE A 115 -10.13 2.46 -13.48
N ILE A 116 -9.88 1.45 -14.30
CA ILE A 116 -8.67 0.62 -14.20
C ILE A 116 -7.41 1.49 -14.37
N LEU A 117 -7.39 2.39 -15.35
CA LEU A 117 -6.26 3.30 -15.57
C LEU A 117 -6.01 4.19 -14.36
N TYR A 118 -7.07 4.74 -13.76
CA TYR A 118 -6.95 5.55 -12.55
C TYR A 118 -6.44 4.77 -11.34
N ILE A 119 -6.89 3.53 -11.16
CA ILE A 119 -6.39 2.65 -10.10
C ILE A 119 -4.88 2.39 -10.29
N ILE A 120 -4.45 2.11 -11.52
CA ILE A 120 -3.03 1.88 -11.84
C ILE A 120 -2.20 3.14 -11.50
N ILE A 121 -2.62 4.32 -11.95
CA ILE A 121 -1.92 5.58 -11.67
C ILE A 121 -1.86 5.85 -10.17
N LEU A 122 -2.95 5.62 -9.44
CA LEU A 122 -3.02 5.85 -8.00
C LEU A 122 -2.08 4.91 -7.24
N ILE A 123 -2.06 3.62 -7.59
CA ILE A 123 -1.16 2.63 -6.98
C ILE A 123 0.30 2.98 -7.32
N PHE A 124 0.59 3.37 -8.56
CA PHE A 124 1.92 3.80 -8.97
C PHE A 124 2.42 4.95 -8.11
N LEU A 125 1.63 6.01 -8.02
CA LEU A 125 2.01 7.23 -7.30
C LEU A 125 2.23 6.96 -5.81
N MET A 126 1.29 6.22 -5.19
CA MET A 126 1.38 5.83 -3.79
C MET A 126 2.62 4.96 -3.53
N SER A 127 2.84 3.92 -4.34
CA SER A 127 3.99 3.02 -4.16
C SER A 127 5.32 3.73 -4.41
N PHE A 128 5.38 4.63 -5.38
CA PHE A 128 6.57 5.42 -5.66
C PHE A 128 6.94 6.34 -4.49
N PHE A 129 5.94 7.04 -3.93
CA PHE A 129 6.12 7.88 -2.75
C PHE A 129 6.58 7.07 -1.53
N MET A 130 5.93 5.91 -1.29
CA MET A 130 6.28 5.03 -0.18
C MET A 130 7.68 4.45 -0.33
N ALA A 131 8.04 3.99 -1.54
CA ALA A 131 9.38 3.50 -1.84
C ALA A 131 10.43 4.58 -1.59
N GLY A 132 10.13 5.85 -1.96
CA GLY A 132 11.01 6.99 -1.70
C GLY A 132 11.27 7.21 -0.21
N ILE A 133 10.22 7.19 0.61
CA ILE A 133 10.35 7.32 2.07
C ILE A 133 11.14 6.14 2.66
N CYS A 134 10.79 4.90 2.30
CA CYS A 134 11.46 3.70 2.77
C CYS A 134 12.95 3.71 2.40
N TYR A 135 13.26 4.11 1.18
CA TYR A 135 14.63 4.25 0.70
C TYR A 135 15.41 5.33 1.48
N ALA A 136 14.81 6.52 1.68
CA ALA A 136 15.43 7.61 2.43
C ALA A 136 15.73 7.19 3.89
N ILE A 137 14.78 6.53 4.55
CA ILE A 137 14.96 6.03 5.91
C ILE A 137 16.06 4.96 5.97
N SER A 138 16.15 4.07 4.96
CA SER A 138 17.19 3.03 4.89
C SER A 138 18.61 3.59 4.72
N LEU A 139 18.75 4.79 4.18
CA LEU A 139 20.04 5.45 4.08
C LEU A 139 20.50 6.09 5.40
N ILE A 140 19.55 6.49 6.25
CA ILE A 140 19.82 7.20 7.52
C ILE A 140 20.11 6.22 8.65
N LEU A 141 19.37 5.11 8.70
CA LEU A 141 19.47 4.15 9.82
C LEU A 141 20.71 3.26 9.69
N PRO A 142 21.37 2.92 10.80
CA PRO A 142 22.66 2.23 10.78
C PRO A 142 22.55 0.73 10.46
N ASN A 143 21.45 0.08 10.79
CA ASN A 143 21.28 -1.36 10.62
C ASN A 143 19.84 -1.76 10.24
N GLU A 144 19.72 -2.96 9.70
CA GLU A 144 18.47 -3.58 9.23
C GLU A 144 17.42 -3.70 10.35
N VAL A 145 17.83 -4.17 11.53
CA VAL A 145 16.91 -4.38 12.67
C VAL A 145 16.27 -3.07 13.12
N MET A 146 17.08 -2.00 13.17
CA MET A 146 16.58 -0.67 13.53
C MET A 146 15.63 -0.14 12.43
N TYR A 147 15.94 -0.39 11.17
CA TYR A 147 15.09 -0.03 10.05
C TYR A 147 13.73 -0.73 10.16
N GLU A 148 13.70 -2.05 10.31
CA GLU A 148 12.45 -2.81 10.46
C GLU A 148 11.62 -2.33 11.66
N THR A 149 12.27 -2.07 12.78
CA THR A 149 11.59 -1.56 13.98
C THR A 149 10.93 -0.21 13.73
N VAL A 150 11.65 0.72 13.10
CA VAL A 150 11.12 2.05 12.77
C VAL A 150 10.00 1.95 11.74
N MET A 151 10.18 1.13 10.70
CA MET A 151 9.14 0.95 9.68
C MET A 151 7.86 0.36 10.26
N ASN A 152 7.96 -0.67 11.11
CA ASN A 152 6.79 -1.22 11.79
C ASN A 152 6.13 -0.21 12.74
N ALA A 153 6.93 0.60 13.44
CA ALA A 153 6.41 1.66 14.30
C ALA A 153 5.69 2.78 13.54
N ILE A 154 6.00 2.98 12.25
CA ILE A 154 5.34 3.96 11.38
C ILE A 154 4.11 3.34 10.70
N VAL A 155 4.27 2.15 10.12
CA VAL A 155 3.24 1.49 9.28
C VAL A 155 2.00 1.14 10.09
N LEU A 156 2.18 0.50 11.24
CA LEU A 156 1.06 0.01 12.03
C LEU A 156 0.13 1.13 12.50
N PRO A 157 0.63 2.23 13.11
CA PRO A 157 -0.25 3.34 13.46
C PRO A 157 -0.93 3.98 12.24
N ILE A 158 -0.22 4.19 11.15
CA ILE A 158 -0.78 4.78 9.94
C ILE A 158 -1.91 3.89 9.37
N PHE A 159 -1.72 2.58 9.35
CA PHE A 159 -2.72 1.64 8.87
C PHE A 159 -3.95 1.60 9.78
N PHE A 160 -3.76 1.50 11.10
CA PHE A 160 -4.87 1.47 12.06
C PHE A 160 -5.59 2.83 12.20
N LEU A 161 -4.88 3.94 12.00
CA LEU A 161 -5.45 5.29 11.95
C LEU A 161 -5.95 5.64 10.53
N SER A 162 -6.37 4.66 9.76
CA SER A 162 -6.98 4.85 8.45
C SER A 162 -8.36 4.20 8.40
N THR A 163 -9.12 4.46 7.34
CA THR A 163 -10.40 3.82 7.08
C THR A 163 -10.27 2.39 6.51
N ALA A 164 -9.10 1.75 6.64
CA ALA A 164 -8.83 0.44 6.05
C ALA A 164 -9.79 -0.63 6.57
N LEU A 165 -9.93 -0.72 7.89
CA LEU A 165 -10.69 -1.79 8.56
C LEU A 165 -12.11 -1.38 8.95
N PHE A 166 -12.33 -0.11 9.29
CA PHE A 166 -13.59 0.37 9.82
C PHE A 166 -14.09 1.61 9.06
N PRO A 167 -15.41 1.74 8.84
CA PRO A 167 -15.98 2.98 8.31
C PRO A 167 -15.84 4.11 9.33
N ALA A 168 -15.43 5.30 8.88
CA ALA A 168 -15.21 6.46 9.75
C ALA A 168 -16.49 7.16 10.22
N ASN A 169 -17.68 6.68 9.84
CA ASN A 169 -18.95 7.40 10.00
C ASN A 169 -19.34 7.73 11.44
N ASN A 170 -18.80 7.00 12.43
CA ASN A 170 -19.15 7.17 13.86
C ASN A 170 -17.94 7.54 14.72
N ILE A 171 -16.84 8.00 14.11
CA ILE A 171 -15.63 8.35 14.84
C ILE A 171 -15.61 9.86 15.05
N HIS A 172 -15.50 10.29 16.31
CA HIS A 172 -15.49 11.70 16.71
C HIS A 172 -14.22 12.05 17.52
N GLY A 173 -13.89 13.35 17.59
CA GLY A 173 -12.76 13.85 18.38
C GLY A 173 -11.41 13.75 17.67
N ALA A 174 -10.33 13.63 18.47
CA ALA A 174 -8.95 13.63 17.97
C ALA A 174 -8.66 12.51 16.96
N LEU A 175 -9.34 11.37 17.11
CA LEU A 175 -9.18 10.21 16.23
C LEU A 175 -9.72 10.50 14.82
N ALA A 176 -10.83 11.21 14.70
CA ALA A 176 -11.37 11.63 13.42
C ALA A 176 -10.40 12.57 12.68
N ILE A 177 -9.77 13.49 13.40
CA ILE A 177 -8.77 14.42 12.84
C ILE A 177 -7.57 13.62 12.32
N ALA A 178 -7.04 12.68 13.10
CA ALA A 178 -5.91 11.83 12.69
C ALA A 178 -6.22 11.02 11.43
N ILE A 179 -7.43 10.43 11.32
CA ILE A 179 -7.88 9.70 10.15
C ILE A 179 -7.98 10.61 8.92
N HIS A 180 -8.46 11.84 9.09
CA HIS A 180 -8.58 12.80 7.98
C HIS A 180 -7.24 13.35 7.48
N ILE A 181 -6.26 13.52 8.37
CA ILE A 181 -4.91 13.98 8.00
C ILE A 181 -4.11 12.87 7.32
N ASN A 182 -4.43 11.61 7.57
CA ASN A 182 -3.70 10.48 7.03
C ASN A 182 -3.85 10.37 5.51
N PRO A 183 -2.78 10.50 4.71
CA PRO A 183 -2.84 10.45 3.25
C PRO A 183 -3.38 9.13 2.72
N PHE A 184 -3.11 8.02 3.42
CA PHE A 184 -3.58 6.70 3.03
C PHE A 184 -5.09 6.52 3.17
N THR A 185 -5.72 7.24 4.09
CA THR A 185 -7.19 7.28 4.20
C THR A 185 -7.82 7.77 2.89
N HIS A 186 -7.25 8.79 2.28
CA HIS A 186 -7.76 9.31 1.01
C HIS A 186 -7.58 8.30 -0.14
N VAL A 187 -6.41 7.66 -0.22
CA VAL A 187 -6.17 6.58 -1.21
C VAL A 187 -7.17 5.44 -1.05
N ILE A 188 -7.34 4.96 0.19
CA ILE A 188 -8.27 3.86 0.50
C ILE A 188 -9.71 4.24 0.13
N ASN A 189 -10.14 5.46 0.44
CA ASN A 189 -11.49 5.92 0.12
C ASN A 189 -11.71 6.04 -1.39
N ILE A 190 -10.72 6.51 -2.14
CA ILE A 190 -10.80 6.57 -3.62
C ILE A 190 -10.85 5.16 -4.20
N LEU A 191 -9.96 4.26 -3.81
CA LEU A 191 -9.99 2.87 -4.26
C LEU A 191 -11.32 2.19 -3.91
N ARG A 192 -11.86 2.48 -2.72
CA ARG A 192 -13.16 1.97 -2.28
C ARG A 192 -14.30 2.53 -3.12
N SER A 193 -14.27 3.82 -3.47
CA SER A 193 -15.29 4.42 -4.33
C SER A 193 -15.29 3.80 -5.73
N PHE A 194 -14.13 3.43 -6.26
CA PHE A 194 -14.01 2.74 -7.53
C PHE A 194 -14.54 1.30 -7.48
N ILE A 195 -14.18 0.55 -6.43
CA ILE A 195 -14.53 -0.87 -6.32
C ILE A 195 -16.01 -1.07 -5.93
N LEU A 196 -16.55 -0.27 -5.01
CA LEU A 196 -17.91 -0.47 -4.47
C LEU A 196 -18.98 0.34 -5.19
N TYR A 197 -18.66 1.56 -5.63
CA TYR A 197 -19.66 2.51 -6.13
C TYR A 197 -19.52 2.85 -7.60
N GLU A 198 -18.45 2.41 -8.25
CA GLU A 198 -18.11 2.74 -9.65
C GLU A 198 -18.16 4.25 -9.94
N ARG A 199 -17.90 5.07 -8.91
CA ARG A 199 -17.96 6.54 -9.01
C ARG A 199 -16.57 7.10 -9.08
N LEU A 200 -16.37 8.00 -10.04
CA LEU A 200 -15.15 8.79 -10.20
C LEU A 200 -15.33 10.10 -9.42
N ASP A 201 -14.70 10.21 -8.26
CA ASP A 201 -14.55 11.49 -7.58
C ASP A 201 -13.23 12.16 -8.02
N ILE A 202 -13.32 12.89 -9.14
CA ILE A 202 -12.16 13.52 -9.77
C ILE A 202 -11.50 14.53 -8.82
N GLY A 203 -12.28 15.19 -7.96
CA GLY A 203 -11.75 16.20 -7.02
C GLY A 203 -10.85 15.57 -5.97
N GLN A 204 -11.29 14.48 -5.33
CA GLN A 204 -10.47 13.75 -4.36
C GLN A 204 -9.23 13.13 -5.02
N MET A 205 -9.36 12.65 -6.24
CA MET A 205 -8.26 12.06 -6.98
C MET A 205 -7.15 13.09 -7.29
N ILE A 206 -7.51 14.28 -7.77
CA ILE A 206 -6.56 15.37 -8.02
C ILE A 206 -5.87 15.77 -6.72
N PHE A 207 -6.62 15.90 -5.62
CA PHE A 207 -6.06 16.21 -4.30
C PHE A 207 -5.00 15.20 -3.88
N VAL A 208 -5.28 13.90 -4.01
CA VAL A 208 -4.33 12.82 -3.65
C VAL A 208 -3.13 12.81 -4.58
N MET A 209 -3.32 13.04 -5.89
CA MET A 209 -2.21 13.14 -6.83
C MET A 209 -1.26 14.29 -6.46
N ILE A 210 -1.80 15.46 -6.12
CA ILE A 210 -0.99 16.59 -5.67
C ILE A 210 -0.27 16.26 -4.37
N LEU A 211 -0.96 15.62 -3.41
CA LEU A 211 -0.40 15.27 -2.11
C LEU A 211 0.83 14.34 -2.21
N PHE A 212 0.83 13.40 -3.16
CA PHE A 212 1.96 12.47 -3.37
C PHE A 212 3.01 12.97 -4.37
N MET A 213 2.77 14.07 -5.08
CA MET A 213 3.75 14.70 -5.97
C MET A 213 4.61 15.77 -5.28
N ILE A 214 4.18 16.27 -4.11
CA ILE A 214 4.93 17.22 -3.28
C ILE A 214 5.87 16.49 -2.34
#